data_148c1f55054bdd4a1508b9d5f264c466
#
_entry.id   148c1f55054bdd4a1508b9d5f264c466
#
_cell.length_a   1.000
_cell.length_b   1.000
_cell.length_c   1.000
_cell.angle_alpha   90.00
_cell.angle_beta   90.00
_cell.angle_gamma   90.00
#
_symmetry.space_group_name_H-M   'P 1'
#
loop_
_entity.id
_entity.type
_entity.pdbx_description
1 polymer ?
#
loop_
_entity_poly.entity_id
_entity_poly.type
_entity_poly.pdbx_seq_one_letter_code
_entity_poly.pdbx_strand_id
1 'polypeptide(L)'
;LEYGQPMHAFDLRDLQDNKIIVRRANDGEVIKTLDEQDRTLTSNDLVIADGGRAVAIAGVMGGFNSEVKDDTTTVIFESATFDGASVRLTAQRVGLRTESSSRYEKGLDYNNTVPAVERACQLVEELGCGENVGGMIDVMGNVTDMQPLAFRPDKINAFLGTDISTEDMVKYFDALEIKVDLDKMTVTPPSFRPDLEGEADIAEEVARFYGYDKIPVTLLSGEATCGMKTERQQVQDRVCLLYTSPSPRDTERS
;
A
#
# COMPACT_ATOMS: atom_id res chain seq x y z
N LEU A 1 -15.31 -2.86 7.70
CA LEU A 1 -14.89 -1.73 8.54
C LEU A 1 -13.99 -2.19 9.69
N GLU A 2 -14.38 -3.24 10.42
CA GLU A 2 -13.69 -3.74 11.62
C GLU A 2 -12.22 -4.10 11.33
N TYR A 3 -11.97 -4.83 10.25
CA TYR A 3 -10.62 -5.28 9.84
C TYR A 3 -9.97 -4.42 8.76
N GLY A 4 -10.67 -3.43 8.22
CA GLY A 4 -10.16 -2.62 7.11
C GLY A 4 -10.01 -3.36 5.77
N GLN A 5 -10.35 -4.65 5.73
CA GLN A 5 -10.28 -5.51 4.55
C GLN A 5 -11.53 -5.34 3.68
N PRO A 6 -11.41 -4.88 2.42
CA PRO A 6 -12.51 -4.94 1.47
C PRO A 6 -12.83 -6.39 1.14
N MET A 7 -14.11 -6.70 1.09
CA MET A 7 -14.61 -8.03 0.77
C MET A 7 -15.73 -7.93 -0.25
N HIS A 8 -15.96 -9.00 -0.98
CA HIS A 8 -17.09 -9.12 -1.89
C HIS A 8 -17.86 -10.41 -1.65
N ALA A 9 -19.13 -10.42 -2.04
CA ALA A 9 -19.98 -11.58 -1.97
C ALA A 9 -20.60 -11.86 -3.34
N PHE A 10 -20.47 -13.08 -3.82
CA PHE A 10 -21.06 -13.55 -5.08
C PHE A 10 -22.25 -14.48 -4.79
N ASP A 11 -23.32 -14.36 -5.59
CA ASP A 11 -24.35 -15.40 -5.64
C ASP A 11 -23.78 -16.65 -6.33
N LEU A 12 -23.74 -17.78 -5.61
CA LEU A 12 -23.19 -19.03 -6.15
C LEU A 12 -23.92 -19.49 -7.41
N ARG A 13 -25.23 -19.21 -7.54
CA ARG A 13 -26.04 -19.62 -8.69
C ARG A 13 -25.63 -18.91 -9.99
N ASP A 14 -25.07 -17.71 -9.86
CA ASP A 14 -24.66 -16.88 -10.99
C ASP A 14 -23.23 -17.18 -11.45
N LEU A 15 -22.49 -18.05 -10.73
CA LEU A 15 -21.14 -18.46 -11.08
C LEU A 15 -21.14 -19.71 -11.99
N GLN A 16 -20.62 -19.56 -13.20
CA GLN A 16 -20.50 -20.68 -14.12
C GLN A 16 -19.44 -21.68 -13.65
N ASP A 17 -19.74 -22.96 -13.74
CA ASP A 17 -18.89 -24.08 -13.32
C ASP A 17 -18.50 -24.07 -11.85
N ASN A 18 -19.13 -23.25 -11.00
CA ASN A 18 -18.77 -23.07 -9.58
C ASN A 18 -17.28 -22.79 -9.39
N LYS A 19 -16.70 -21.94 -10.23
CA LYS A 19 -15.27 -21.60 -10.23
C LYS A 19 -15.06 -20.11 -10.03
N ILE A 20 -13.99 -19.79 -9.34
CA ILE A 20 -13.43 -18.45 -9.27
C ILE A 20 -12.02 -18.50 -9.88
N ILE A 21 -11.79 -17.67 -10.89
CA ILE A 21 -10.52 -17.59 -11.65
C ILE A 21 -10.04 -16.15 -11.61
N VAL A 22 -8.91 -15.91 -10.96
CA VAL A 22 -8.26 -14.59 -11.01
C VAL A 22 -7.34 -14.56 -12.22
N ARG A 23 -7.62 -13.67 -13.17
CA ARG A 23 -6.88 -13.55 -14.43
C ARG A 23 -6.79 -12.12 -14.92
N ARG A 24 -5.93 -11.87 -15.89
CA ARG A 24 -5.98 -10.63 -16.65
C ARG A 24 -7.20 -10.65 -17.59
N ALA A 25 -7.81 -9.49 -17.78
CA ALA A 25 -8.87 -9.34 -18.76
C ALA A 25 -8.34 -9.56 -20.19
N ASN A 26 -9.23 -9.87 -21.13
CA ASN A 26 -8.92 -9.80 -22.54
C ASN A 26 -9.06 -8.35 -23.03
N ASP A 27 -8.27 -7.96 -24.02
CA ASP A 27 -8.40 -6.63 -24.61
C ASP A 27 -9.80 -6.45 -25.25
N GLY A 28 -10.50 -5.40 -24.81
CA GLY A 28 -11.85 -5.14 -25.24
C GLY A 28 -12.93 -5.94 -24.52
N GLU A 29 -12.58 -6.73 -23.49
CA GLU A 29 -13.55 -7.41 -22.65
C GLU A 29 -14.44 -6.38 -21.93
N VAL A 30 -15.76 -6.57 -21.99
CA VAL A 30 -16.73 -5.66 -21.39
C VAL A 30 -17.36 -6.34 -20.17
N ILE A 31 -17.38 -5.62 -19.06
CA ILE A 31 -18.08 -6.01 -17.84
C ILE A 31 -19.07 -4.92 -17.46
N LYS A 32 -20.32 -5.29 -17.15
CA LYS A 32 -21.28 -4.41 -16.50
C LYS A 32 -21.05 -4.47 -15.00
N THR A 33 -20.69 -3.33 -14.40
CA THR A 33 -20.42 -3.21 -12.96
C THR A 33 -21.71 -2.96 -12.17
N LEU A 34 -21.64 -3.07 -10.83
CA LEU A 34 -22.79 -2.89 -9.93
C LEU A 34 -23.47 -1.52 -10.04
N ASP A 35 -22.78 -0.51 -10.53
CA ASP A 35 -23.33 0.82 -10.85
C ASP A 35 -24.05 0.86 -12.22
N GLU A 36 -24.31 -0.32 -12.80
CA GLU A 36 -24.98 -0.55 -14.08
C GLU A 36 -24.29 0.06 -15.32
N GLN A 37 -23.01 0.41 -15.19
CA GLN A 37 -22.21 0.94 -16.30
C GLN A 37 -21.40 -0.16 -16.99
N ASP A 38 -21.37 -0.13 -18.31
CA ASP A 38 -20.50 -0.98 -19.11
C ASP A 38 -19.07 -0.44 -19.10
N ARG A 39 -18.12 -1.28 -18.70
CA ARG A 39 -16.69 -0.95 -18.61
C ARG A 39 -15.89 -1.80 -19.57
N THR A 40 -15.19 -1.15 -20.50
CA THR A 40 -14.26 -1.84 -21.41
C THR A 40 -12.90 -1.99 -20.74
N LEU A 41 -12.42 -3.21 -20.69
CA LEU A 41 -11.17 -3.59 -20.04
C LEU A 41 -10.06 -3.84 -21.04
N THR A 42 -8.85 -3.88 -20.54
CA THR A 42 -7.62 -4.18 -21.27
C THR A 42 -6.87 -5.33 -20.62
N SER A 43 -5.92 -5.92 -21.31
CA SER A 43 -5.05 -6.98 -20.79
C SER A 43 -4.21 -6.58 -19.56
N ASN A 44 -4.17 -5.30 -19.21
CA ASN A 44 -3.55 -4.81 -17.98
C ASN A 44 -4.47 -4.85 -16.75
N ASP A 45 -5.78 -5.04 -16.94
CA ASP A 45 -6.75 -5.07 -15.87
C ASP A 45 -6.86 -6.47 -15.27
N LEU A 46 -6.90 -6.56 -13.95
CA LEU A 46 -7.12 -7.81 -13.25
C LEU A 46 -8.63 -7.98 -13.02
N VAL A 47 -9.13 -9.16 -13.33
CA VAL A 47 -10.54 -9.52 -13.14
C VAL A 47 -10.66 -10.80 -12.33
N ILE A 48 -11.75 -10.87 -11.60
CA ILE A 48 -12.26 -12.12 -11.05
C ILE A 48 -13.26 -12.63 -12.07
N ALA A 49 -13.09 -13.85 -12.52
CA ALA A 49 -13.91 -14.51 -13.51
C ALA A 49 -14.47 -15.82 -12.98
N ASP A 50 -15.58 -16.26 -13.55
CA ASP A 50 -16.09 -17.63 -13.41
C ASP A 50 -15.57 -18.53 -14.56
N GLY A 51 -16.23 -19.63 -14.83
CA GLY A 51 -15.87 -20.54 -15.92
C GLY A 51 -15.98 -19.93 -17.33
N GLY A 52 -16.64 -18.78 -17.52
CA GLY A 52 -16.93 -18.20 -18.84
C GLY A 52 -16.68 -16.70 -19.00
N ARG A 53 -16.85 -15.91 -17.93
CA ARG A 53 -16.86 -14.44 -18.05
C ARG A 53 -16.28 -13.76 -16.81
N ALA A 54 -15.95 -12.46 -16.93
CA ALA A 54 -15.59 -11.64 -15.79
C ALA A 54 -16.84 -11.38 -14.91
N VAL A 55 -16.67 -11.53 -13.58
CA VAL A 55 -17.71 -11.31 -12.56
C VAL A 55 -17.35 -10.16 -11.61
N ALA A 56 -16.09 -9.70 -11.60
CA ALA A 56 -15.68 -8.50 -10.90
C ALA A 56 -14.41 -7.90 -11.52
N ILE A 57 -14.24 -6.59 -11.36
CA ILE A 57 -12.95 -5.92 -11.56
C ILE A 57 -12.23 -5.98 -10.22
N ALA A 58 -11.15 -6.75 -10.16
CA ALA A 58 -10.43 -7.06 -8.93
C ALA A 58 -10.04 -5.81 -8.13
N GLY A 59 -10.48 -5.75 -6.89
CA GLY A 59 -10.21 -4.63 -5.97
C GLY A 59 -10.90 -3.30 -6.30
N VAL A 60 -11.70 -3.22 -7.37
CA VAL A 60 -12.39 -2.00 -7.80
C VAL A 60 -13.89 -2.11 -7.56
N MET A 61 -14.58 -3.00 -8.28
CA MET A 61 -16.03 -3.16 -8.17
C MET A 61 -16.49 -4.52 -8.68
N GLY A 62 -17.50 -5.07 -8.03
CA GLY A 62 -18.20 -6.30 -8.46
C GLY A 62 -18.97 -6.10 -9.77
N GLY A 63 -19.22 -7.21 -10.45
CA GLY A 63 -20.05 -7.25 -11.65
C GLY A 63 -21.54 -7.38 -11.29
N PHE A 64 -22.38 -6.74 -12.08
CA PHE A 64 -23.85 -6.85 -11.96
C PHE A 64 -24.34 -8.28 -12.18
N ASN A 65 -23.57 -9.07 -12.92
CA ASN A 65 -23.93 -10.44 -13.31
C ASN A 65 -23.74 -11.51 -12.21
N SER A 66 -23.23 -11.13 -11.03
CA SER A 66 -23.01 -12.02 -9.90
C SER A 66 -23.45 -11.37 -8.57
N GLU A 67 -24.25 -10.33 -8.67
CA GLU A 67 -24.80 -9.58 -7.54
C GLU A 67 -25.68 -10.46 -6.65
N VAL A 68 -25.56 -10.24 -5.34
CA VAL A 68 -26.46 -10.83 -4.34
C VAL A 68 -27.84 -10.18 -4.43
N LYS A 69 -28.88 -10.99 -4.57
CA LYS A 69 -30.28 -10.59 -4.76
C LYS A 69 -31.15 -11.02 -3.57
N ASP A 70 -32.38 -10.54 -3.51
CA ASP A 70 -33.32 -10.85 -2.44
C ASP A 70 -33.64 -12.35 -2.35
N ASP A 71 -33.51 -13.08 -3.44
CA ASP A 71 -33.76 -14.55 -3.53
C ASP A 71 -32.47 -15.38 -3.46
N THR A 72 -31.33 -14.78 -3.19
CA THR A 72 -30.04 -15.47 -3.03
C THR A 72 -30.10 -16.39 -1.81
N THR A 73 -29.72 -17.63 -2.00
CA THR A 73 -29.73 -18.68 -0.94
C THR A 73 -28.31 -19.06 -0.52
N THR A 74 -27.33 -18.91 -1.38
CA THR A 74 -25.94 -19.28 -1.09
C THR A 74 -25.01 -18.25 -1.65
N VAL A 75 -24.12 -17.75 -0.78
CA VAL A 75 -23.10 -16.75 -1.15
C VAL A 75 -21.70 -17.32 -0.98
N ILE A 76 -20.79 -16.86 -1.83
CA ILE A 76 -19.35 -17.06 -1.67
C ILE A 76 -18.74 -15.73 -1.26
N PHE A 77 -18.05 -15.69 -0.13
CA PHE A 77 -17.26 -14.54 0.28
C PHE A 77 -15.90 -14.56 -0.37
N GLU A 78 -15.50 -13.42 -0.90
CA GLU A 78 -14.15 -13.13 -1.34
C GLU A 78 -13.46 -12.23 -0.31
N SER A 79 -12.27 -12.65 0.12
CA SER A 79 -11.35 -11.84 0.88
C SER A 79 -9.96 -11.99 0.24
N ALA A 80 -9.47 -10.96 -0.40
CA ALA A 80 -8.26 -11.03 -1.21
C ALA A 80 -7.37 -9.81 -1.02
N THR A 81 -6.11 -9.94 -1.38
CA THR A 81 -5.16 -8.83 -1.50
C THR A 81 -4.66 -8.78 -2.94
N PHE A 82 -4.69 -7.59 -3.53
CA PHE A 82 -4.27 -7.33 -4.90
C PHE A 82 -3.14 -6.32 -4.92
N ASP A 83 -2.32 -6.34 -5.96
CA ASP A 83 -1.29 -5.33 -6.18
C ASP A 83 -1.90 -3.93 -6.28
N GLY A 84 -1.53 -3.06 -5.33
CA GLY A 84 -2.11 -1.72 -5.19
C GLY A 84 -1.86 -0.84 -6.41
N ALA A 85 -0.71 -0.98 -7.08
CA ALA A 85 -0.41 -0.22 -8.29
C ALA A 85 -1.32 -0.64 -9.44
N SER A 86 -1.54 -1.96 -9.60
CA SER A 86 -2.46 -2.50 -10.61
C SER A 86 -3.90 -2.01 -10.38
N VAL A 87 -4.40 -2.08 -9.12
CA VAL A 87 -5.74 -1.59 -8.78
C VAL A 87 -5.88 -0.10 -9.05
N ARG A 88 -4.90 0.71 -8.66
CA ARG A 88 -4.91 2.16 -8.90
C ARG A 88 -4.97 2.50 -10.39
N LEU A 89 -4.14 1.86 -11.21
CA LEU A 89 -4.10 2.10 -12.66
C LEU A 89 -5.39 1.65 -13.34
N THR A 90 -5.97 0.53 -12.91
CA THR A 90 -7.27 0.04 -13.41
C THR A 90 -8.37 1.02 -13.04
N ALA A 91 -8.48 1.43 -11.76
CA ALA A 91 -9.47 2.39 -11.27
C ALA A 91 -9.42 3.72 -12.07
N GLN A 92 -8.20 4.21 -12.35
CA GLN A 92 -7.98 5.39 -13.19
C GLN A 92 -8.48 5.20 -14.63
N ARG A 93 -8.15 4.06 -15.26
CA ARG A 93 -8.48 3.76 -16.66
C ARG A 93 -9.98 3.63 -16.85
N VAL A 94 -10.66 2.90 -15.97
CA VAL A 94 -12.11 2.74 -16.05
C VAL A 94 -12.88 3.94 -15.48
N GLY A 95 -12.20 4.95 -14.93
CA GLY A 95 -12.82 6.16 -14.39
C GLY A 95 -13.66 5.89 -13.14
N LEU A 96 -13.28 4.91 -12.31
CA LEU A 96 -14.07 4.45 -11.17
C LEU A 96 -13.20 4.35 -9.92
N ARG A 97 -13.34 5.32 -9.02
CA ARG A 97 -12.69 5.28 -7.70
C ARG A 97 -13.72 4.89 -6.65
N THR A 98 -13.44 3.78 -5.96
CA THR A 98 -14.30 3.25 -4.89
C THR A 98 -13.56 3.25 -3.55
N GLU A 99 -14.29 3.03 -2.44
CA GLU A 99 -13.67 2.80 -1.13
C GLU A 99 -12.74 1.59 -1.16
N SER A 100 -13.12 0.54 -1.89
CA SER A 100 -12.30 -0.66 -2.08
C SER A 100 -10.99 -0.30 -2.78
N SER A 101 -11.04 0.32 -3.97
CA SER A 101 -9.84 0.70 -4.71
C SER A 101 -8.94 1.65 -3.93
N SER A 102 -9.52 2.56 -3.14
CA SER A 102 -8.79 3.51 -2.29
C SER A 102 -8.03 2.83 -1.14
N ARG A 103 -8.50 1.67 -0.68
CA ARG A 103 -7.79 0.87 0.32
C ARG A 103 -6.70 0.01 -0.31
N TYR A 104 -7.02 -0.68 -1.42
CA TYR A 104 -6.04 -1.51 -2.13
C TYR A 104 -4.85 -0.70 -2.67
N GLU A 105 -5.08 0.52 -3.19
CA GLU A 105 -4.00 1.37 -3.71
C GLU A 105 -2.92 1.73 -2.67
N LYS A 106 -3.27 1.68 -1.38
CA LYS A 106 -2.37 1.96 -0.26
C LYS A 106 -1.62 0.73 0.26
N GLY A 107 -1.94 -0.44 -0.27
CA GLY A 107 -1.47 -1.72 0.23
C GLY A 107 -2.32 -2.24 1.39
N LEU A 108 -2.63 -3.52 1.36
CA LEU A 108 -3.33 -4.24 2.41
C LEU A 108 -2.48 -5.41 2.87
N ASP A 109 -2.61 -5.76 4.15
CA ASP A 109 -1.94 -6.91 4.73
C ASP A 109 -2.57 -8.21 4.21
N TYR A 110 -1.77 -9.01 3.50
CA TYR A 110 -2.23 -10.30 2.98
C TYR A 110 -2.59 -11.30 4.09
N ASN A 111 -1.96 -11.20 5.27
CA ASN A 111 -2.28 -12.04 6.41
C ASN A 111 -3.64 -11.72 7.03
N ASN A 112 -4.23 -10.56 6.72
CA ASN A 112 -5.53 -10.16 7.25
C ASN A 112 -6.71 -10.75 6.45
N THR A 113 -6.47 -11.38 5.31
CA THR A 113 -7.53 -11.89 4.43
C THR A 113 -8.34 -13.02 5.10
N VAL A 114 -7.66 -13.97 5.73
CA VAL A 114 -8.29 -15.11 6.41
C VAL A 114 -9.05 -14.67 7.67
N PRO A 115 -8.45 -13.93 8.63
CA PRO A 115 -9.18 -13.44 9.79
C PRO A 115 -10.43 -12.60 9.43
N ALA A 116 -10.34 -11.80 8.35
CA ALA A 116 -11.48 -10.99 7.91
C ALA A 116 -12.64 -11.82 7.38
N VAL A 117 -12.39 -12.88 6.59
CA VAL A 117 -13.47 -13.75 6.10
C VAL A 117 -14.05 -14.62 7.23
N GLU A 118 -13.21 -15.10 8.15
CA GLU A 118 -13.68 -15.83 9.33
C GLU A 118 -14.63 -14.96 10.18
N ARG A 119 -14.25 -13.69 10.39
CA ARG A 119 -15.11 -12.74 11.10
C ARG A 119 -16.42 -12.46 10.35
N ALA A 120 -16.38 -12.36 9.02
CA ALA A 120 -17.61 -12.21 8.23
C ALA A 120 -18.53 -13.42 8.38
N CYS A 121 -18.00 -14.63 8.31
CA CYS A 121 -18.77 -15.86 8.55
C CYS A 121 -19.36 -15.89 9.96
N GLN A 122 -18.59 -15.55 10.99
CA GLN A 122 -19.06 -15.45 12.36
C GLN A 122 -20.22 -14.44 12.49
N LEU A 123 -20.12 -13.28 11.85
CA LEU A 123 -21.19 -12.27 11.87
C LEU A 123 -22.48 -12.76 11.21
N VAL A 124 -22.39 -13.54 10.13
CA VAL A 124 -23.57 -14.15 9.48
C VAL A 124 -24.33 -15.05 10.45
N GLU A 125 -23.61 -15.87 11.22
CA GLU A 125 -24.21 -16.75 12.24
C GLU A 125 -24.75 -15.98 13.45
N GLU A 126 -23.97 -15.02 13.99
CA GLU A 126 -24.38 -14.19 15.13
C GLU A 126 -25.64 -13.37 14.84
N LEU A 127 -25.80 -12.89 13.61
CA LEU A 127 -26.98 -12.13 13.17
C LEU A 127 -28.14 -13.03 12.75
N GLY A 128 -27.96 -14.35 12.69
CA GLY A 128 -28.95 -15.28 12.25
C GLY A 128 -29.35 -15.13 10.78
N CYS A 129 -28.46 -14.62 9.94
CA CYS A 129 -28.70 -14.38 8.52
C CYS A 129 -28.45 -15.62 7.66
N GLY A 130 -27.72 -16.61 8.18
CA GLY A 130 -27.37 -17.82 7.47
C GLY A 130 -26.53 -18.77 8.30
N GLU A 131 -26.14 -19.89 7.70
CA GLU A 131 -25.23 -20.87 8.28
C GLU A 131 -23.96 -20.96 7.45
N ASN A 132 -22.80 -21.04 8.12
CA ASN A 132 -21.54 -21.30 7.46
C ASN A 132 -21.45 -22.78 7.10
N VAL A 133 -21.52 -23.10 5.81
CA VAL A 133 -21.45 -24.50 5.33
C VAL A 133 -20.03 -25.06 5.31
N GLY A 134 -19.04 -24.26 5.69
CA GLY A 134 -17.65 -24.65 5.77
C GLY A 134 -16.94 -24.71 4.41
N GLY A 135 -15.65 -24.93 4.49
CA GLY A 135 -14.76 -24.99 3.32
C GLY A 135 -14.24 -23.61 2.93
N MET A 136 -12.97 -23.36 3.23
CA MET A 136 -12.23 -22.20 2.76
C MET A 136 -11.21 -22.67 1.73
N ILE A 137 -11.11 -21.93 0.62
CA ILE A 137 -10.04 -22.12 -0.36
C ILE A 137 -9.12 -20.92 -0.26
N ASP A 138 -7.91 -21.14 0.21
CA ASP A 138 -6.86 -20.13 0.26
C ASP A 138 -5.82 -20.40 -0.82
N VAL A 139 -5.61 -19.42 -1.68
CA VAL A 139 -4.62 -19.49 -2.78
C VAL A 139 -3.65 -18.34 -2.63
N MET A 140 -2.48 -18.62 -2.12
CA MET A 140 -1.40 -17.64 -2.05
C MET A 140 -0.75 -17.43 -3.42
N GLY A 141 -0.65 -16.17 -3.82
CA GLY A 141 0.14 -15.75 -4.96
C GLY A 141 1.62 -15.54 -4.60
N ASN A 142 2.31 -14.72 -5.38
CA ASN A 142 3.69 -14.33 -5.09
C ASN A 142 3.71 -13.28 -3.97
N VAL A 143 3.74 -13.74 -2.73
CA VAL A 143 3.90 -12.90 -1.54
C VAL A 143 5.37 -12.87 -1.17
N THR A 144 5.90 -11.68 -0.90
CA THR A 144 7.25 -11.52 -0.38
C THR A 144 7.14 -11.24 1.11
N ASP A 145 7.69 -12.13 1.93
CA ASP A 145 7.77 -11.94 3.37
C ASP A 145 8.64 -10.72 3.70
N MET A 146 8.29 -10.06 4.81
CA MET A 146 9.07 -8.94 5.32
C MET A 146 10.49 -9.39 5.65
N GLN A 147 11.46 -8.66 5.13
CA GLN A 147 12.87 -8.99 5.32
C GLN A 147 13.38 -8.41 6.64
N PRO A 148 14.23 -9.15 7.37
CA PRO A 148 14.87 -8.62 8.57
C PRO A 148 15.73 -7.40 8.24
N LEU A 149 15.57 -6.33 9.02
CA LEU A 149 16.36 -5.11 8.95
C LEU A 149 17.44 -5.11 10.02
N ALA A 150 18.55 -4.44 9.79
CA ALA A 150 19.61 -4.32 10.78
C ALA A 150 19.14 -3.48 11.99
N PHE A 151 19.36 -4.00 13.20
CA PHE A 151 19.12 -3.30 14.44
C PHE A 151 20.44 -2.86 15.07
N ARG A 152 20.68 -1.57 15.06
CA ARG A 152 21.92 -0.96 15.59
C ARG A 152 21.57 0.16 16.56
N PRO A 153 21.37 -0.16 17.86
CA PRO A 153 20.98 0.81 18.89
C PRO A 153 21.89 2.05 18.95
N ASP A 154 23.22 1.84 18.89
CA ASP A 154 24.18 2.95 18.91
C ASP A 154 23.99 3.90 17.73
N LYS A 155 23.70 3.36 16.54
CA LYS A 155 23.47 4.16 15.34
C LYS A 155 22.13 4.91 15.43
N ILE A 156 21.09 4.28 15.97
CA ILE A 156 19.80 4.92 16.22
C ILE A 156 19.98 6.10 17.17
N ASN A 157 20.67 5.89 18.30
CA ASN A 157 20.97 6.96 19.25
C ASN A 157 21.79 8.09 18.63
N ALA A 158 22.81 7.76 17.84
CA ALA A 158 23.62 8.76 17.14
C ALA A 158 22.79 9.55 16.13
N PHE A 159 21.84 8.90 15.43
CA PHE A 159 20.95 9.54 14.46
C PHE A 159 19.93 10.47 15.12
N LEU A 160 19.37 10.05 16.27
CA LEU A 160 18.37 10.82 17.01
C LEU A 160 18.99 11.86 17.97
N GLY A 161 20.28 11.73 18.29
CA GLY A 161 20.93 12.56 19.32
C GLY A 161 20.45 12.21 20.73
N THR A 162 20.17 10.93 21.00
CA THR A 162 19.63 10.40 22.25
C THR A 162 20.55 9.35 22.88
N ASP A 163 20.21 8.90 24.08
CA ASP A 163 20.89 7.80 24.79
C ASP A 163 19.84 6.84 25.35
N ILE A 164 19.04 6.24 24.46
CA ILE A 164 17.96 5.31 24.77
C ILE A 164 18.58 3.92 24.94
N SER A 165 18.21 3.21 26.01
CA SER A 165 18.70 1.85 26.25
C SER A 165 18.15 0.87 25.19
N THR A 166 18.94 -0.18 24.90
CA THR A 166 18.49 -1.23 23.97
C THR A 166 17.21 -1.91 24.47
N GLU A 167 17.10 -2.10 25.79
CA GLU A 167 15.93 -2.70 26.44
C GLU A 167 14.66 -1.86 26.23
N ASP A 168 14.78 -0.54 26.25
CA ASP A 168 13.62 0.34 25.99
C ASP A 168 13.24 0.36 24.52
N MET A 169 14.23 0.33 23.61
CA MET A 169 13.96 0.18 22.19
C MET A 169 13.21 -1.13 21.87
N VAL A 170 13.63 -2.25 22.52
CA VAL A 170 12.94 -3.53 22.38
C VAL A 170 11.49 -3.45 22.87
N LYS A 171 11.23 -2.80 24.00
CA LYS A 171 9.86 -2.59 24.49
C LYS A 171 9.00 -1.79 23.49
N TYR A 172 9.59 -0.78 22.82
CA TYR A 172 8.87 -0.02 21.79
C TYR A 172 8.54 -0.91 20.59
N PHE A 173 9.47 -1.75 20.16
CA PHE A 173 9.24 -2.68 19.07
C PHE A 173 8.21 -3.76 19.42
N ASP A 174 8.25 -4.30 20.64
CA ASP A 174 7.25 -5.26 21.11
C ASP A 174 5.83 -4.67 21.07
N ALA A 175 5.69 -3.39 21.47
CA ALA A 175 4.40 -2.69 21.42
C ALA A 175 3.90 -2.46 19.96
N LEU A 176 4.78 -2.54 18.97
CA LEU A 176 4.49 -2.41 17.54
C LEU A 176 4.44 -3.77 16.81
N GLU A 177 4.52 -4.86 17.55
CA GLU A 177 4.62 -6.22 16.98
C GLU A 177 5.83 -6.44 16.05
N ILE A 178 6.86 -5.60 16.18
CA ILE A 178 8.12 -5.76 15.46
C ILE A 178 8.97 -6.80 16.21
N LYS A 179 9.26 -7.91 15.53
CA LYS A 179 10.05 -8.99 16.14
C LYS A 179 11.52 -8.62 16.20
N VAL A 180 12.14 -8.74 17.38
CA VAL A 180 13.55 -8.44 17.61
C VAL A 180 14.34 -9.73 17.79
N ASP A 181 15.42 -9.88 17.06
CA ASP A 181 16.43 -10.95 17.23
C ASP A 181 17.74 -10.29 17.71
N LEU A 182 17.97 -10.35 19.03
CA LEU A 182 19.16 -9.75 19.64
C LEU A 182 20.45 -10.51 19.33
N ASP A 183 20.38 -11.80 19.03
CA ASP A 183 21.56 -12.60 18.67
C ASP A 183 22.09 -12.21 17.28
N LYS A 184 21.18 -11.93 16.36
CA LYS A 184 21.52 -11.48 15.00
C LYS A 184 21.55 -9.97 14.85
N MET A 185 21.12 -9.25 15.88
CA MET A 185 20.95 -7.80 15.85
C MET A 185 20.10 -7.36 14.64
N THR A 186 18.89 -7.95 14.54
CA THR A 186 17.93 -7.64 13.50
C THR A 186 16.53 -7.44 14.05
N VAL A 187 15.72 -6.67 13.33
CA VAL A 187 14.29 -6.50 13.56
C VAL A 187 13.51 -6.93 12.33
N THR A 188 12.39 -7.60 12.53
CA THR A 188 11.52 -8.00 11.43
C THR A 188 10.17 -7.30 11.59
N PRO A 189 9.82 -6.35 10.71
CA PRO A 189 8.52 -5.70 10.73
C PRO A 189 7.37 -6.69 10.53
N PRO A 190 6.18 -6.44 11.09
CA PRO A 190 5.00 -7.20 10.77
C PRO A 190 4.52 -6.89 9.34
N SER A 191 3.77 -7.81 8.73
CA SER A 191 3.31 -7.70 7.34
C SER A 191 2.39 -6.51 7.07
N PHE A 192 1.71 -6.02 8.10
CA PHE A 192 0.85 -4.84 8.01
C PHE A 192 1.62 -3.50 8.05
N ARG A 193 2.95 -3.52 8.19
CA ARG A 193 3.84 -2.35 8.17
C ARG A 193 4.81 -2.42 6.98
N PRO A 194 4.29 -2.34 5.74
CA PRO A 194 5.14 -2.36 4.54
C PRO A 194 5.99 -1.10 4.38
N ASP A 195 5.74 -0.08 5.18
CA ASP A 195 6.47 1.19 5.23
C ASP A 195 7.84 1.08 5.91
N LEU A 196 8.06 0.03 6.71
CA LEU A 196 9.33 -0.18 7.41
C LEU A 196 10.33 -0.92 6.51
N GLU A 197 11.03 -0.18 5.67
CA GLU A 197 11.97 -0.72 4.66
C GLU A 197 13.43 -0.58 5.05
N GLY A 198 13.74 0.32 6.00
CA GLY A 198 15.12 0.64 6.35
C GLY A 198 15.37 1.04 7.80
N GLU A 199 16.67 1.24 8.11
CA GLU A 199 17.06 1.63 9.46
C GLU A 199 16.54 3.01 9.89
N ALA A 200 16.31 3.91 8.94
CA ALA A 200 15.75 5.23 9.22
C ALA A 200 14.30 5.11 9.73
N ASP A 201 13.52 4.19 9.14
CA ASP A 201 12.13 3.95 9.53
C ASP A 201 12.07 3.34 10.94
N ILE A 202 12.99 2.42 11.23
CA ILE A 202 13.13 1.85 12.58
C ILE A 202 13.53 2.91 13.61
N ALA A 203 14.42 3.84 13.24
CA ALA A 203 14.80 4.94 14.12
C ALA A 203 13.63 5.93 14.32
N GLU A 204 12.80 6.15 13.32
CA GLU A 204 11.57 6.96 13.43
C GLU A 204 10.60 6.35 14.45
N GLU A 205 10.38 5.03 14.41
CA GLU A 205 9.51 4.36 15.38
C GLU A 205 10.04 4.51 16.82
N VAL A 206 11.36 4.37 17.01
CA VAL A 206 11.98 4.63 18.32
C VAL A 206 11.76 6.08 18.76
N ALA A 207 11.96 7.05 17.86
CA ALA A 207 11.76 8.47 18.16
C ALA A 207 10.30 8.78 18.53
N ARG A 208 9.36 8.18 17.84
CA ARG A 208 7.91 8.35 18.05
C ARG A 208 7.48 7.84 19.44
N PHE A 209 7.96 6.66 19.85
CA PHE A 209 7.65 6.09 21.16
C PHE A 209 8.42 6.76 22.30
N TYR A 210 9.65 7.18 22.06
CA TYR A 210 10.42 7.96 23.00
C TYR A 210 9.78 9.32 23.27
N GLY A 211 9.23 9.96 22.25
CA GLY A 211 8.58 11.27 22.23
C GLY A 211 9.49 12.32 21.61
N TYR A 212 9.04 12.90 20.53
CA TYR A 212 9.78 13.95 19.79
C TYR A 212 10.11 15.19 20.65
N ASP A 213 9.26 15.49 21.63
CA ASP A 213 9.44 16.58 22.59
C ASP A 213 10.64 16.37 23.53
N LYS A 214 11.07 15.12 23.71
CA LYS A 214 12.23 14.75 24.55
C LYS A 214 13.55 14.74 23.79
N ILE A 215 13.51 14.77 22.45
CA ILE A 215 14.71 14.79 21.61
C ILE A 215 15.35 16.17 21.71
N PRO A 216 16.63 16.27 22.12
CA PRO A 216 17.28 17.55 22.29
C PRO A 216 17.47 18.27 20.96
N VAL A 217 17.19 19.58 20.94
CA VAL A 217 17.50 20.43 19.79
C VAL A 217 19.01 20.66 19.76
N THR A 218 19.65 20.19 18.70
CA THR A 218 21.10 20.39 18.47
C THR A 218 21.32 21.40 17.36
N LEU A 219 22.33 22.27 17.53
CA LEU A 219 22.79 23.14 16.46
C LEU A 219 23.60 22.33 15.44
N LEU A 220 23.46 22.69 14.17
CA LEU A 220 24.33 22.12 13.14
C LEU A 220 25.78 22.43 13.49
N SER A 221 26.59 21.39 13.66
CA SER A 221 28.05 21.52 13.81
C SER A 221 28.73 20.91 12.59
N GLY A 222 29.59 21.67 11.95
CA GLY A 222 30.35 21.23 10.80
C GLY A 222 31.42 22.28 10.45
N GLU A 223 32.43 21.84 9.73
CA GLU A 223 33.39 22.78 9.18
C GLU A 223 32.68 23.69 8.18
N ALA A 224 32.74 25.01 8.42
CA ALA A 224 32.25 25.98 7.49
C ALA A 224 33.20 26.02 6.26
N THR A 225 32.83 25.34 5.20
CA THR A 225 33.54 25.44 3.93
C THR A 225 32.93 26.57 3.12
N CYS A 226 33.81 27.48 2.62
CA CYS A 226 33.37 28.42 1.61
C CYS A 226 32.94 27.65 0.38
N GLY A 227 31.64 27.71 0.08
CA GLY A 227 31.12 27.10 -1.14
C GLY A 227 31.82 27.69 -2.36
N MET A 228 32.38 26.84 -3.18
CA MET A 228 32.93 27.27 -4.48
C MET A 228 31.91 27.03 -5.57
N LYS A 229 31.81 28.01 -6.49
CA LYS A 229 30.94 27.83 -7.67
C LYS A 229 31.51 26.75 -8.57
N THR A 230 30.66 25.86 -9.05
CA THR A 230 31.04 24.89 -10.09
C THR A 230 31.43 25.63 -11.37
N GLU A 231 32.20 25.00 -12.25
CA GLU A 231 32.56 25.59 -13.56
C GLU A 231 31.33 26.06 -14.34
N ARG A 232 30.26 25.25 -14.30
CA ARG A 232 28.96 25.60 -14.93
C ARG A 232 28.38 26.89 -14.35
N GLN A 233 28.38 27.05 -13.04
CA GLN A 233 27.89 28.26 -12.38
C GLN A 233 28.78 29.49 -12.70
N GLN A 234 30.10 29.28 -12.77
CA GLN A 234 31.04 30.36 -13.18
C GLN A 234 30.79 30.81 -14.62
N VAL A 235 30.55 29.87 -15.54
CA VAL A 235 30.19 30.17 -16.92
C VAL A 235 28.86 30.89 -17.01
N GLN A 236 27.83 30.40 -16.27
CA GLN A 236 26.52 31.06 -16.21
C GLN A 236 26.65 32.51 -15.72
N ASP A 237 27.41 32.77 -14.65
CA ASP A 237 27.60 34.11 -14.13
C ASP A 237 28.30 35.04 -15.17
N ARG A 238 29.30 34.50 -15.88
CA ARG A 238 29.99 35.27 -16.94
C ARG A 238 29.01 35.61 -18.07
N VAL A 239 28.20 34.66 -18.50
CA VAL A 239 27.19 34.90 -19.54
C VAL A 239 26.15 35.91 -19.06
N CYS A 240 25.64 35.79 -17.84
CA CYS A 240 24.71 36.74 -17.27
C CYS A 240 25.28 38.15 -17.19
N LEU A 241 26.56 38.30 -16.75
CA LEU A 241 27.23 39.57 -16.70
C LEU A 241 27.40 40.21 -18.10
N LEU A 242 27.72 39.41 -19.12
CA LEU A 242 27.84 39.89 -20.51
C LEU A 242 26.50 40.37 -21.08
N TYR A 243 25.40 39.71 -20.74
CA TYR A 243 24.06 40.09 -21.23
C TYR A 243 23.37 41.18 -20.43
N THR A 244 23.75 41.38 -19.16
CA THR A 244 23.16 42.39 -18.28
C THR A 244 23.98 43.66 -18.18
N SER A 245 25.24 43.64 -18.60
CA SER A 245 26.04 44.86 -18.69
C SER A 245 25.62 45.70 -19.91
N PRO A 246 25.40 47.00 -19.72
CA PRO A 246 25.03 47.86 -20.85
C PRO A 246 26.12 47.80 -21.90
N SER A 247 25.72 47.59 -23.16
CA SER A 247 26.64 47.61 -24.29
C SER A 247 27.19 49.03 -24.50
N PRO A 248 28.43 49.21 -25.01
CA PRO A 248 28.95 50.52 -25.34
C PRO A 248 28.02 51.33 -26.27
N ARG A 249 27.15 50.66 -27.02
CA ARG A 249 26.14 51.30 -27.89
C ARG A 249 24.92 51.83 -27.12
N ASP A 250 24.67 51.34 -25.93
CA ASP A 250 23.52 51.78 -25.10
C ASP A 250 23.84 53.07 -24.33
N THR A 251 25.13 53.34 -24.13
CA THR A 251 25.63 54.57 -23.48
C THR A 251 25.75 55.77 -24.43
N GLU A 252 25.70 55.57 -25.75
CA GLU A 252 25.76 56.63 -26.74
C GLU A 252 24.38 57.24 -27.12
N ARG A 253 23.31 56.77 -26.50
CA ARG A 253 21.93 57.22 -26.78
C ARG A 253 21.25 57.98 -25.64
N SER A 254 21.96 58.42 -24.64
CA SER A 254 21.44 59.27 -23.57
C SER A 254 21.96 60.72 -23.70
#